data_81d4c488064cdc06c45378aac4234965
#
_entry.id   81d4c488064cdc06c45378aac4234965
#
_cell.length_a   1.000
_cell.length_b   1.000
_cell.length_c   1.000
_cell.angle_alpha   90.00
_cell.angle_beta   90.00
_cell.angle_gamma   90.00
#
_symmetry.space_group_name_H-M   'P 1'
#
loop_
_entity.id
_entity.type
_entity.pdbx_description
1 polymer ?
#
loop_
_entity_poly.entity_id
_entity_poly.type
_entity_poly.pdbx_seq_one_letter_code
_entity_poly.pdbx_strand_id
1 'polypeptide(L)'
;MNVKTLMTAVLGLGLVWATGCGKSDPTTAPKAEEKKDKDKGKGDDHGHGTGPHEGVVFDFGGGKYHGEFKPSHTNKDATVWILGADEKTPAPIKADKLKLVVSNTNPKITIDLLPTDADKDGKASTFTGKDPGFGVEMEYKGTVAFVIDKKQYSGDFEEKPEPKKK
;
A
#
# COMPACT_ATOMS: atom_id res chain seq x y z
N MET A 1 36.36 -1.08 -25.10
CA MET A 1 36.31 -0.31 -26.38
C MET A 1 35.48 0.92 -26.16
N ASN A 2 36.14 2.03 -26.30
CA ASN A 2 35.69 3.41 -26.24
C ASN A 2 34.53 3.72 -27.18
N VAL A 3 33.70 4.71 -26.84
CA VAL A 3 33.31 5.87 -27.68
C VAL A 3 32.45 6.78 -26.82
N LYS A 4 32.91 7.86 -26.34
CA LYS A 4 32.98 9.27 -26.84
C LYS A 4 31.66 10.03 -26.74
N THR A 5 31.60 10.85 -25.75
CA THR A 5 31.26 12.28 -25.63
C THR A 5 30.73 12.94 -26.91
N LEU A 6 29.58 13.61 -26.80
CA LEU A 6 29.30 14.82 -27.57
C LEU A 6 28.54 15.84 -26.69
N MET A 7 29.26 16.90 -26.36
CA MET A 7 28.81 18.17 -25.81
C MET A 7 28.23 19.01 -26.96
N THR A 8 27.05 19.62 -26.75
CA THR A 8 26.65 20.76 -27.60
C THR A 8 26.07 21.85 -26.72
N ALA A 9 26.82 22.87 -26.50
CA ALA A 9 26.42 24.15 -25.91
C ALA A 9 25.73 25.00 -26.97
N VAL A 10 24.60 25.61 -26.64
CA VAL A 10 24.03 26.73 -27.40
C VAL A 10 23.77 27.88 -26.43
N LEU A 11 24.58 28.88 -26.59
CA LEU A 11 24.40 30.23 -26.03
C LEU A 11 23.33 30.96 -26.88
N GLY A 12 22.33 31.52 -26.23
CA GLY A 12 21.40 32.46 -26.86
C GLY A 12 21.09 33.62 -25.93
N LEU A 13 21.82 34.74 -26.19
CA LEU A 13 21.61 36.03 -25.58
C LEU A 13 20.40 36.71 -26.22
N GLY A 14 19.47 37.25 -25.43
CA GLY A 14 18.33 38.01 -25.90
C GLY A 14 17.83 38.98 -24.85
N LEU A 15 18.38 40.18 -24.84
CA LEU A 15 18.01 41.34 -24.04
C LEU A 15 16.91 42.11 -24.79
N VAL A 16 15.75 42.41 -24.21
CA VAL A 16 14.98 43.64 -24.54
C VAL A 16 14.11 44.09 -23.38
N TRP A 17 14.21 45.32 -23.09
CA TRP A 17 13.52 46.20 -22.16
C TRP A 17 12.06 46.44 -22.50
N ALA A 18 11.20 46.62 -21.49
CA ALA A 18 10.16 47.65 -21.54
C ALA A 18 9.67 47.97 -20.12
N THR A 19 9.94 49.16 -19.70
CA THR A 19 9.36 49.92 -18.59
C THR A 19 7.88 50.20 -18.87
N GLY A 20 7.01 49.89 -17.89
CA GLY A 20 5.59 50.27 -17.90
C GLY A 20 5.10 50.47 -16.48
N CYS A 21 5.16 51.74 -16.02
CA CYS A 21 4.56 52.22 -14.78
C CYS A 21 3.04 52.34 -15.01
N GLY A 22 2.23 51.67 -14.22
CA GLY A 22 0.77 51.78 -14.19
C GLY A 22 0.26 51.48 -12.80
N LYS A 23 -0.05 52.54 -12.03
CA LYS A 23 -0.85 52.47 -10.79
C LYS A 23 -2.28 52.15 -11.18
N SER A 24 -2.87 51.15 -10.52
CA SER A 24 -4.33 51.12 -10.22
C SER A 24 -4.63 50.04 -9.17
N ASP A 25 -5.46 50.38 -8.30
CA ASP A 25 -6.03 49.95 -7.05
C ASP A 25 -6.35 48.47 -6.86
N PRO A 26 -6.57 48.04 -5.57
CA PRO A 26 -6.71 46.64 -5.17
C PRO A 26 -8.12 46.12 -5.41
N THR A 27 -8.29 45.23 -6.37
CA THR A 27 -9.54 44.48 -6.52
C THR A 27 -9.17 42.99 -6.41
N THR A 28 -9.59 42.46 -5.28
CA THR A 28 -9.99 41.06 -5.02
C THR A 28 -9.37 39.99 -5.92
N ALA A 29 -8.30 39.39 -5.47
CA ALA A 29 -7.81 38.12 -5.99
C ALA A 29 -8.86 37.03 -5.72
N PRO A 30 -9.24 36.22 -6.71
CA PRO A 30 -9.95 34.99 -6.43
C PRO A 30 -8.98 34.03 -5.72
N LYS A 31 -9.32 33.71 -4.48
CA LYS A 31 -8.73 32.66 -3.68
C LYS A 31 -8.77 31.36 -4.50
N ALA A 32 -7.62 30.93 -5.00
CA ALA A 32 -7.48 29.59 -5.51
C ALA A 32 -7.82 28.65 -4.38
N GLU A 33 -8.97 28.03 -4.45
CA GLU A 33 -9.33 26.90 -3.61
C GLU A 33 -8.41 25.75 -4.03
N GLU A 34 -7.36 25.57 -3.26
CA GLU A 34 -6.61 24.33 -3.18
C GLU A 34 -7.62 23.25 -2.76
N LYS A 35 -8.20 22.56 -3.73
CA LYS A 35 -8.91 21.33 -3.48
C LYS A 35 -7.92 20.33 -2.92
N LYS A 36 -7.80 20.36 -1.62
CA LYS A 36 -7.24 19.31 -0.82
C LYS A 36 -8.23 18.16 -0.91
N ASP A 37 -8.06 17.31 -1.89
CA ASP A 37 -8.66 15.99 -1.92
C ASP A 37 -8.14 15.23 -0.69
N LYS A 38 -8.75 15.53 0.44
CA LYS A 38 -8.80 14.64 1.58
C LYS A 38 -9.87 13.60 1.26
N ASP A 39 -9.56 12.69 0.38
CA ASP A 39 -10.17 11.38 0.45
C ASP A 39 -9.57 10.65 1.67
N LYS A 40 -10.00 11.09 2.84
CA LYS A 40 -10.04 10.24 4.02
C LYS A 40 -11.16 9.26 3.71
N GLY A 41 -10.82 8.16 3.06
CA GLY A 41 -11.60 6.94 3.15
C GLY A 41 -11.89 6.74 4.63
N LYS A 42 -13.09 7.13 5.03
CA LYS A 42 -13.71 6.74 6.29
C LYS A 42 -13.78 5.23 6.15
N GLY A 43 -12.82 4.54 6.73
CA GLY A 43 -12.89 3.10 6.89
C GLY A 43 -14.19 2.85 7.63
N ASP A 44 -15.21 2.46 6.91
CA ASP A 44 -16.36 1.84 7.49
C ASP A 44 -15.78 0.60 8.17
N ASP A 45 -15.78 0.62 9.49
CA ASP A 45 -15.47 -0.51 10.36
C ASP A 45 -16.61 -1.54 10.17
N HIS A 46 -16.66 -2.09 8.98
CA HIS A 46 -17.40 -3.30 8.69
C HIS A 46 -16.54 -4.39 9.31
N GLY A 47 -16.93 -4.85 10.51
CA GLY A 47 -16.28 -5.95 11.21
C GLY A 47 -16.22 -7.16 10.29
N HIS A 48 -15.16 -7.22 9.46
CA HIS A 48 -14.83 -8.36 8.64
C HIS A 48 -14.57 -9.52 9.61
N GLY A 49 -15.27 -10.62 9.38
CA GLY A 49 -15.14 -11.81 10.21
C GLY A 49 -13.81 -12.53 10.00
N THR A 50 -13.73 -13.74 10.53
CA THR A 50 -12.63 -14.66 10.26
C THR A 50 -12.74 -15.16 8.82
N GLY A 51 -11.64 -15.09 8.07
CA GLY A 51 -11.58 -15.55 6.70
C GLY A 51 -11.50 -17.08 6.56
N PRO A 52 -11.42 -17.58 5.31
CA PRO A 52 -11.39 -19.04 5.03
C PRO A 52 -10.14 -19.73 5.58
N HIS A 53 -9.07 -19.02 5.89
CA HIS A 53 -7.84 -19.55 6.49
C HIS A 53 -7.71 -19.23 7.98
N GLU A 54 -8.81 -18.80 8.61
CA GLU A 54 -8.88 -18.41 10.03
C GLU A 54 -8.03 -17.17 10.37
N GLY A 55 -7.78 -16.33 9.38
CA GLY A 55 -7.11 -15.03 9.53
C GLY A 55 -8.11 -13.89 9.63
N VAL A 56 -7.63 -12.69 9.94
CA VAL A 56 -8.47 -11.48 9.93
C VAL A 56 -8.64 -10.97 8.50
N VAL A 57 -9.88 -10.72 8.11
CA VAL A 57 -10.21 -10.15 6.80
C VAL A 57 -10.22 -8.62 6.87
N PHE A 58 -9.75 -7.95 5.83
CA PHE A 58 -9.72 -6.50 5.69
C PHE A 58 -9.88 -6.08 4.21
N ASP A 59 -10.35 -4.85 3.95
CA ASP A 59 -10.55 -4.32 2.60
C ASP A 59 -9.32 -3.55 2.11
N PHE A 60 -8.98 -3.69 0.83
CA PHE A 60 -7.95 -2.88 0.14
C PHE A 60 -8.51 -1.58 -0.46
N GLY A 61 -9.72 -1.18 -0.08
CA GLY A 61 -10.40 -0.01 -0.59
C GLY A 61 -11.21 -0.27 -1.87
N GLY A 62 -12.52 -0.03 -1.77
CA GLY A 62 -13.46 -0.16 -2.88
C GLY A 62 -14.03 -1.56 -3.10
N GLY A 63 -13.90 -2.49 -2.15
CA GLY A 63 -14.60 -3.77 -2.13
C GLY A 63 -14.26 -4.75 -3.26
N LYS A 64 -13.26 -4.43 -4.11
CA LYS A 64 -12.85 -5.32 -5.21
C LYS A 64 -11.95 -6.44 -4.73
N TYR A 65 -11.03 -6.12 -3.84
CA TYR A 65 -10.08 -7.06 -3.25
C TYR A 65 -10.14 -6.94 -1.75
N HIS A 66 -10.11 -8.08 -1.09
CA HIS A 66 -9.92 -8.19 0.35
C HIS A 66 -8.62 -8.91 0.65
N GLY A 67 -8.07 -8.66 1.80
CA GLY A 67 -6.93 -9.40 2.33
C GLY A 67 -7.37 -10.23 3.51
N GLU A 68 -6.75 -11.40 3.69
CA GLU A 68 -6.83 -12.17 4.91
C GLU A 68 -5.42 -12.29 5.47
N PHE A 69 -5.17 -11.73 6.65
CA PHE A 69 -3.88 -11.77 7.32
C PHE A 69 -3.88 -12.82 8.42
N LYS A 70 -2.84 -13.65 8.46
CA LYS A 70 -2.63 -14.61 9.54
C LYS A 70 -1.13 -14.73 9.87
N PRO A 71 -0.74 -14.46 11.13
CA PRO A 71 0.62 -14.73 11.60
C PRO A 71 0.79 -16.20 11.98
N SER A 72 2.01 -16.71 11.87
CA SER A 72 2.40 -18.01 12.41
C SER A 72 3.53 -17.83 13.41
N HIS A 73 3.22 -17.97 14.68
CA HIS A 73 4.18 -17.76 15.77
C HIS A 73 5.26 -18.84 15.76
N THR A 74 4.91 -20.08 15.39
CA THR A 74 5.85 -21.21 15.31
C THR A 74 6.87 -21.01 14.19
N ASN A 75 6.41 -20.59 13.01
CA ASN A 75 7.24 -20.40 11.82
C ASN A 75 7.90 -19.02 11.77
N LYS A 76 7.43 -18.07 12.62
CA LYS A 76 7.84 -16.67 12.63
C LYS A 76 7.67 -16.03 11.26
N ASP A 77 6.50 -16.26 10.65
CA ASP A 77 6.11 -15.71 9.38
C ASP A 77 4.67 -15.15 9.43
N ALA A 78 4.30 -14.44 8.40
CA ALA A 78 2.93 -14.02 8.19
C ALA A 78 2.53 -14.29 6.75
N THR A 79 1.28 -14.70 6.55
CA THR A 79 0.70 -14.93 5.24
C THR A 79 -0.46 -13.97 5.02
N VAL A 80 -0.54 -13.44 3.80
CA VAL A 80 -1.68 -12.67 3.31
C VAL A 80 -2.25 -13.39 2.09
N TRP A 81 -3.53 -13.72 2.16
CA TRP A 81 -4.29 -14.20 1.01
C TRP A 81 -5.08 -13.05 0.40
N ILE A 82 -5.08 -12.97 -0.92
CA ILE A 82 -5.89 -12.02 -1.68
C ILE A 82 -7.21 -12.69 -2.05
N LEU A 83 -8.29 -12.12 -1.59
CA LEU A 83 -9.65 -12.59 -1.78
C LEU A 83 -10.43 -11.63 -2.69
N GLY A 84 -11.46 -12.13 -3.33
CA GLY A 84 -12.38 -11.36 -4.13
C GLY A 84 -13.36 -10.53 -3.29
N ALA A 85 -14.33 -9.94 -3.97
CA ALA A 85 -15.39 -9.13 -3.35
C ALA A 85 -16.30 -9.91 -2.40
N ASP A 86 -16.30 -11.23 -2.49
CA ASP A 86 -17.06 -12.14 -1.62
C ASP A 86 -16.33 -12.51 -0.31
N GLU A 87 -15.09 -12.00 -0.11
CA GLU A 87 -14.22 -12.25 1.05
C GLU A 87 -13.87 -13.75 1.24
N LYS A 88 -14.07 -14.57 0.24
CA LYS A 88 -13.91 -16.04 0.32
C LYS A 88 -13.13 -16.63 -0.83
N THR A 89 -13.41 -16.19 -2.05
CA THR A 89 -12.81 -16.77 -3.23
C THR A 89 -11.42 -16.18 -3.47
N PRO A 90 -10.37 -17.00 -3.68
CA PRO A 90 -9.04 -16.50 -4.05
C PRO A 90 -9.11 -15.63 -5.32
N ALA A 91 -8.49 -14.47 -5.28
CA ALA A 91 -8.41 -13.51 -6.38
C ALA A 91 -6.95 -13.28 -6.77
N PRO A 92 -6.35 -14.13 -7.66
CA PRO A 92 -4.96 -14.00 -8.02
C PRO A 92 -4.64 -12.65 -8.69
N ILE A 93 -3.63 -11.97 -8.18
CA ILE A 93 -3.17 -10.67 -8.66
C ILE A 93 -1.75 -10.77 -9.24
N LYS A 94 -1.43 -9.91 -10.20
CA LYS A 94 -0.08 -9.80 -10.73
C LYS A 94 0.68 -8.73 -9.92
N ALA A 95 1.26 -9.15 -8.81
CA ALA A 95 2.11 -8.33 -7.95
C ALA A 95 3.38 -9.12 -7.60
N ASP A 96 4.53 -8.47 -7.74
CA ASP A 96 5.81 -9.12 -7.42
C ASP A 96 5.97 -9.35 -5.91
N LYS A 97 5.31 -8.50 -5.11
CA LYS A 97 5.34 -8.54 -3.65
C LYS A 97 4.21 -7.70 -3.06
N LEU A 98 3.87 -7.98 -1.80
CA LEU A 98 3.09 -7.08 -0.97
C LEU A 98 4.01 -6.46 0.08
N LYS A 99 3.79 -5.19 0.42
CA LYS A 99 4.46 -4.53 1.54
C LYS A 99 3.63 -4.68 2.79
N LEU A 100 4.17 -5.31 3.81
CA LEU A 100 3.53 -5.42 5.13
C LEU A 100 4.25 -4.51 6.13
N VAL A 101 3.49 -3.69 6.84
CA VAL A 101 3.96 -2.87 7.95
C VAL A 101 3.10 -3.15 9.17
N VAL A 102 3.70 -3.71 10.23
CA VAL A 102 3.05 -3.85 11.54
C VAL A 102 3.48 -2.66 12.40
N SER A 103 2.50 -1.86 12.81
CA SER A 103 2.74 -0.55 13.43
C SER A 103 2.87 -0.57 14.95
N ASN A 104 2.30 -1.60 15.61
CA ASN A 104 2.23 -1.70 17.07
C ASN A 104 3.31 -2.60 17.69
N THR A 105 4.35 -2.96 16.94
CA THR A 105 5.55 -3.66 17.44
C THR A 105 6.73 -2.70 17.66
N ASN A 106 7.68 -3.08 18.52
CA ASN A 106 8.90 -2.32 18.73
C ASN A 106 10.13 -3.26 18.72
N PRO A 107 10.99 -3.20 17.67
CA PRO A 107 10.88 -2.32 16.49
C PRO A 107 9.65 -2.65 15.63
N LYS A 108 9.21 -1.69 14.79
CA LYS A 108 8.16 -1.93 13.79
C LYS A 108 8.60 -3.00 12.81
N ILE A 109 7.73 -3.98 12.54
CA ILE A 109 7.97 -4.95 11.49
C ILE A 109 7.65 -4.29 10.14
N THR A 110 8.60 -4.35 9.22
CA THR A 110 8.40 -3.87 7.84
C THR A 110 9.06 -4.86 6.90
N ILE A 111 8.26 -5.65 6.20
CA ILE A 111 8.74 -6.71 5.32
C ILE A 111 8.02 -6.71 3.97
N ASP A 112 8.65 -7.35 3.00
CA ASP A 112 8.04 -7.71 1.74
C ASP A 112 7.52 -9.15 1.85
N LEU A 113 6.24 -9.37 1.53
CA LEU A 113 5.65 -10.70 1.38
C LEU A 113 5.80 -11.11 -0.08
N LEU A 114 6.33 -12.30 -0.32
CA LEU A 114 6.57 -12.82 -1.65
C LEU A 114 5.48 -13.84 -2.05
N PRO A 115 5.12 -13.94 -3.34
CA PRO A 115 4.14 -14.91 -3.81
C PRO A 115 4.63 -16.34 -3.59
N THR A 116 3.75 -17.23 -3.15
CA THR A 116 4.03 -18.64 -2.89
C THR A 116 3.26 -19.61 -3.78
N ASP A 117 2.23 -19.13 -4.48
CA ASP A 117 1.35 -19.89 -5.37
C ASP A 117 1.27 -19.28 -6.79
N ALA A 118 2.33 -18.58 -7.23
CA ALA A 118 2.32 -17.92 -8.52
C ALA A 118 2.09 -18.90 -9.69
N ASP A 119 1.12 -18.56 -10.53
CA ASP A 119 0.84 -19.29 -11.76
C ASP A 119 1.86 -18.95 -12.88
N LYS A 120 1.69 -19.58 -14.06
CA LYS A 120 2.55 -19.34 -15.22
C LYS A 120 2.49 -17.90 -15.77
N ASP A 121 1.46 -17.15 -15.44
CA ASP A 121 1.28 -15.74 -15.82
C ASP A 121 1.82 -14.79 -14.75
N GLY A 122 2.38 -15.33 -13.67
CA GLY A 122 2.92 -14.59 -12.54
C GLY A 122 1.84 -13.98 -11.64
N LYS A 123 0.63 -14.55 -11.62
CA LYS A 123 -0.42 -14.15 -10.71
C LYS A 123 -0.43 -15.07 -9.50
N ALA A 124 -0.60 -14.48 -8.33
CA ALA A 124 -0.66 -15.19 -7.06
C ALA A 124 -1.81 -14.67 -6.20
N SER A 125 -2.35 -15.55 -5.38
CA SER A 125 -3.32 -15.18 -4.34
C SER A 125 -2.75 -15.32 -2.94
N THR A 126 -1.58 -15.95 -2.76
CA THR A 126 -0.95 -16.20 -1.48
C THR A 126 0.44 -15.58 -1.43
N PHE A 127 0.70 -14.78 -0.39
CA PHE A 127 1.96 -14.07 -0.18
C PHE A 127 2.45 -14.29 1.25
N THR A 128 3.72 -14.68 1.42
CA THR A 128 4.29 -14.98 2.73
C THR A 128 5.62 -14.27 2.93
N GLY A 129 5.89 -13.84 4.16
CA GLY A 129 7.16 -13.25 4.55
C GLY A 129 7.52 -13.59 6.00
N LYS A 130 8.81 -13.59 6.31
CA LYS A 130 9.34 -13.97 7.63
C LYS A 130 9.89 -12.77 8.37
N ASP A 131 9.57 -12.70 9.66
CA ASP A 131 10.19 -11.79 10.62
C ASP A 131 10.14 -12.42 12.02
N PRO A 132 11.24 -12.39 12.79
CA PRO A 132 11.27 -12.92 14.15
C PRO A 132 10.20 -12.34 15.08
N GLY A 133 9.75 -11.13 14.83
CA GLY A 133 8.70 -10.46 15.59
C GLY A 133 7.35 -11.17 15.57
N PHE A 134 7.07 -11.99 14.54
CA PHE A 134 5.87 -12.82 14.50
C PHE A 134 5.92 -14.03 15.45
N GLY A 135 7.06 -14.31 16.07
CA GLY A 135 7.17 -15.34 17.09
C GLY A 135 6.51 -14.99 18.43
N VAL A 136 5.98 -13.80 18.58
CA VAL A 136 5.31 -13.32 19.80
C VAL A 136 3.80 -13.36 19.60
N GLU A 137 3.09 -14.04 20.51
CA GLU A 137 1.63 -14.09 20.52
C GLU A 137 1.09 -12.77 21.10
N MET A 138 0.65 -11.87 20.24
CA MET A 138 0.12 -10.56 20.59
C MET A 138 -0.87 -10.08 19.53
N GLU A 139 -1.60 -9.01 19.80
CA GLU A 139 -2.39 -8.30 18.79
C GLU A 139 -1.45 -7.66 17.76
N TYR A 140 -1.72 -7.87 16.46
CA TYR A 140 -1.01 -7.21 15.38
C TYR A 140 -1.90 -6.22 14.65
N LYS A 141 -1.44 -4.96 14.57
CA LYS A 141 -2.10 -3.90 13.80
C LYS A 141 -1.16 -3.37 12.74
N GLY A 142 -1.66 -3.26 11.53
CA GLY A 142 -0.78 -2.85 10.44
C GLY A 142 -1.51 -2.56 9.15
N THR A 143 -0.70 -2.36 8.12
CA THR A 143 -1.16 -2.05 6.76
C THR A 143 -0.48 -3.01 5.79
N VAL A 144 -1.24 -3.51 4.82
CA VAL A 144 -0.73 -4.21 3.65
C VAL A 144 -0.95 -3.33 2.42
N ALA A 145 0.06 -3.22 1.57
CA ALA A 145 -0.02 -2.44 0.34
C ALA A 145 0.63 -3.16 -0.85
N PHE A 146 0.09 -2.94 -2.04
CA PHE A 146 0.64 -3.45 -3.30
C PHE A 146 0.26 -2.55 -4.48
N VAL A 147 0.87 -2.81 -5.65
CA VAL A 147 0.60 -2.08 -6.88
C VAL A 147 0.26 -3.06 -7.99
N ILE A 148 -0.86 -2.85 -8.67
CA ILE A 148 -1.26 -3.57 -9.90
C ILE A 148 -1.55 -2.51 -10.96
N ASP A 149 -0.97 -2.65 -12.16
CA ASP A 149 -1.22 -1.76 -13.30
C ASP A 149 -1.06 -0.26 -12.95
N LYS A 150 -0.03 0.06 -12.17
CA LYS A 150 0.27 1.42 -11.64
C LYS A 150 -0.76 1.96 -10.67
N LYS A 151 -1.76 1.18 -10.27
CA LYS A 151 -2.72 1.54 -9.22
C LYS A 151 -2.28 0.94 -7.89
N GLN A 152 -2.20 1.79 -6.87
CA GLN A 152 -1.89 1.37 -5.51
C GLN A 152 -3.17 0.90 -4.81
N TYR A 153 -3.03 -0.18 -4.05
CA TYR A 153 -4.02 -0.73 -3.14
C TYR A 153 -3.41 -0.80 -1.76
N SER A 154 -4.17 -0.47 -0.73
CA SER A 154 -3.74 -0.61 0.66
C SER A 154 -4.94 -0.88 1.55
N GLY A 155 -4.73 -1.69 2.58
CA GLY A 155 -5.75 -2.00 3.57
C GLY A 155 -5.13 -2.14 4.95
N ASP A 156 -5.84 -1.69 5.96
CA ASP A 156 -5.43 -1.77 7.35
C ASP A 156 -6.09 -2.99 7.99
N PHE A 157 -5.37 -3.65 8.88
CA PHE A 157 -5.85 -4.82 9.62
C PHE A 157 -5.58 -4.69 11.12
N GLU A 158 -6.41 -5.37 11.89
CA GLU A 158 -6.25 -5.56 13.33
C GLU A 158 -6.51 -7.04 13.66
N GLU A 159 -5.45 -7.80 13.86
CA GLU A 159 -5.51 -9.21 14.22
C GLU A 159 -5.38 -9.35 15.73
N LYS A 160 -6.31 -10.03 16.36
CA LYS A 160 -6.33 -10.29 17.81
C LYS A 160 -5.95 -11.75 18.06
N PRO A 161 -5.10 -12.01 19.07
CA PRO A 161 -4.75 -13.37 19.41
C PRO A 161 -6.00 -14.18 19.79
N GLU A 162 -6.04 -15.42 19.33
CA GLU A 162 -7.16 -16.30 19.71
C GLU A 162 -7.24 -16.44 21.25
N PRO A 163 -8.45 -16.41 21.83
CA PRO A 163 -8.61 -16.65 23.25
C PRO A 163 -8.12 -18.06 23.58
N LYS A 164 -7.16 -18.19 24.51
CA LYS A 164 -6.66 -19.50 24.94
C LYS A 164 -7.83 -20.35 25.44
N LYS A 165 -8.10 -21.43 24.74
CA LYS A 165 -9.05 -22.44 25.22
C LYS A 165 -8.52 -22.99 26.56
N LYS A 166 -9.28 -22.75 27.64
CA LYS A 166 -9.01 -23.33 28.97
C LYS A 166 -9.31 -24.79 28.97
#